data_ac60f731f4b6c68531200b8e4675c6ee
#
_entry.id   ac60f731f4b6c68531200b8e4675c6ee
#
_cell.length_a   1.000
_cell.length_b   1.000
_cell.length_c   1.000
_cell.angle_alpha   90.00
_cell.angle_beta   90.00
_cell.angle_gamma   90.00
#
_symmetry.space_group_name_H-M   'P 1'
#
loop_
_entity.id
_entity.type
_entity.pdbx_description
1 polymer ?
#
loop_
_entity_poly.entity_id
_entity_poly.type
_entity_poly.pdbx_seq_one_letter_code
_entity_poly.pdbx_strand_id
1 'polypeptide(L)'
;MHPTIASVCAESTTPAQATRSVPTGSRVLIVDDDELLLRAYARALCAVGFEVDLAEDGEKAVDLLLANPYDAVVSDINLPCVDGVGVLQAAQKCDPDMPVVLITGTPGLDTAIAAVEHSAFRYLLKPLSTVQLQDTVIDSVRMHRIAILRRMAIDLASAQWSPAEDRSSLGELFDCALQSIWMAYQPIFSCKEKRIFAHEALLRTSEPTMAAPGVFLSAAERLNRMAELGRIVRDRVATEVPNSPAQFIFVNLHSSDLLDEHLFDPGSALSQVADRVVFEVTERASLASVPDVRARVDRLRKLGFRIALDDMGAGYAGLTSFTTLRPTVVKYDMSLVRGIESSPTQRKTISTMTSLFAEMEVNVIAEGVETESERDVLIELGVDLMQGHLFGKPAPMCDEVTPREGGHAIVLESRDDRMRPSLPVESGVRRKRRRRKLPPCLPVATDGGPQAAPAYPGSRPSPIKPRRELIIPSAAANFWAPLGIGV
;
A
#
# COMPACT_ATOMS: atom_id res chain seq x y z
N MET A 1 25.60 36.61 12.19
CA MET A 1 25.73 36.00 13.53
C MET A 1 24.41 36.23 14.27
N HIS A 2 23.46 35.34 14.17
CA HIS A 2 22.19 35.39 14.90
C HIS A 2 22.29 34.49 16.11
N PRO A 3 21.74 34.85 17.28
CA PRO A 3 21.88 34.07 18.50
C PRO A 3 20.94 32.88 18.48
N THR A 4 21.50 31.69 18.64
CA THR A 4 20.81 30.45 18.97
C THR A 4 20.22 30.58 20.38
N ILE A 5 18.90 30.47 20.53
CA ILE A 5 18.21 30.48 21.83
C ILE A 5 18.41 29.10 22.49
N ALA A 6 19.59 28.85 22.99
CA ALA A 6 19.94 27.64 23.73
C ALA A 6 20.01 27.85 25.26
N SER A 7 19.34 28.83 25.83
CA SER A 7 19.49 29.15 27.25
C SER A 7 18.20 29.65 27.92
N VAL A 8 17.11 28.88 27.91
CA VAL A 8 16.03 29.05 28.90
C VAL A 8 15.26 27.70 29.03
N CYS A 9 15.76 26.74 29.71
CA CYS A 9 14.97 25.61 30.22
C CYS A 9 15.70 24.99 31.41
N ALA A 10 15.48 25.54 32.61
CA ALA A 10 15.68 24.82 33.86
C ALA A 10 14.48 25.10 34.76
N GLU A 11 13.92 24.00 35.30
CA GLU A 11 12.99 23.88 36.41
C GLU A 11 11.49 24.12 36.19
N SER A 12 10.75 22.99 36.02
CA SER A 12 9.66 22.61 37.00
C SER A 12 9.05 21.26 36.55
N THR A 13 9.35 20.25 37.34
CA THR A 13 8.81 18.88 37.22
C THR A 13 7.55 18.76 38.08
N THR A 14 6.43 18.31 37.46
CA THR A 14 5.30 17.68 38.15
C THR A 14 4.93 16.38 37.40
N PRO A 15 4.76 15.25 38.11
CA PRO A 15 4.69 13.93 37.47
C PRO A 15 3.24 13.50 37.20
N ALA A 16 3.01 12.83 36.12
CA ALA A 16 2.08 11.77 35.76
C ALA A 16 1.35 11.99 34.43
N GLN A 17 2.08 11.72 33.34
CA GLN A 17 1.48 11.23 32.12
C GLN A 17 2.54 10.35 31.46
N ALA A 18 2.17 9.14 31.02
CA ALA A 18 3.08 8.25 30.31
C ALA A 18 3.68 9.01 29.10
N THR A 19 4.92 9.45 29.24
CA THR A 19 5.64 10.28 28.27
C THR A 19 5.82 9.48 26.99
N ARG A 20 5.05 9.81 25.94
CA ARG A 20 5.40 9.45 24.58
C ARG A 20 6.75 10.11 24.28
N SER A 21 7.83 9.35 24.33
CA SER A 21 9.19 9.87 24.14
C SER A 21 9.37 10.39 22.72
N VAL A 22 9.80 11.64 22.59
CA VAL A 22 10.27 12.22 21.33
C VAL A 22 11.57 11.50 20.91
N PRO A 23 11.72 11.06 19.67
CA PRO A 23 12.98 10.50 19.21
C PRO A 23 14.10 11.52 19.31
N THR A 24 15.25 11.16 19.86
CA THR A 24 16.39 12.04 20.11
C THR A 24 16.86 12.74 18.83
N GLY A 25 17.10 14.06 18.87
CA GLY A 25 17.61 14.86 17.77
C GLY A 25 16.58 15.12 16.66
N SER A 26 15.27 15.10 16.97
CA SER A 26 14.23 15.43 16.00
C SER A 26 14.13 16.94 15.77
N ARG A 27 14.21 17.36 14.50
CA ARG A 27 14.19 18.75 14.06
C ARG A 27 12.89 19.09 13.33
N VAL A 28 12.22 20.16 13.75
CA VAL A 28 10.92 20.59 13.22
C VAL A 28 10.99 22.03 12.73
N LEU A 29 10.46 22.28 11.53
CA LEU A 29 10.29 23.63 11.02
C LEU A 29 8.86 24.11 11.31
N ILE A 30 8.71 25.30 11.90
CA ILE A 30 7.42 25.96 12.11
C ILE A 30 7.34 27.20 11.25
N VAL A 31 6.22 27.35 10.52
CA VAL A 31 5.98 28.46 9.60
C VAL A 31 4.64 29.11 9.94
N ASP A 32 4.66 30.38 10.33
CA ASP A 32 3.46 31.18 10.63
C ASP A 32 3.86 32.67 10.52
N ASP A 33 3.00 33.52 9.98
CA ASP A 33 3.27 34.98 9.86
C ASP A 33 3.00 35.73 11.19
N ASP A 34 2.36 35.07 12.16
CA ASP A 34 2.19 35.61 13.53
C ASP A 34 3.38 35.21 14.44
N GLU A 35 4.23 36.18 14.74
CA GLU A 35 5.41 35.97 15.58
C GLU A 35 5.04 35.44 17.00
N LEU A 36 3.86 35.81 17.54
CA LEU A 36 3.43 35.32 18.86
C LEU A 36 3.07 33.83 18.81
N LEU A 37 2.42 33.38 17.73
CA LEU A 37 2.09 31.98 17.50
C LEU A 37 3.37 31.18 17.25
N LEU A 38 4.29 31.66 16.42
CA LEU A 38 5.60 31.01 16.20
C LEU A 38 6.31 30.72 17.53
N ARG A 39 6.41 31.75 18.41
CA ARG A 39 7.04 31.61 19.73
C ARG A 39 6.29 30.69 20.66
N ALA A 40 4.96 30.67 20.59
CA ALA A 40 4.12 29.79 21.42
C ALA A 40 4.28 28.32 21.01
N TYR A 41 4.22 28.04 19.71
CA TYR A 41 4.39 26.69 19.17
C TYR A 41 5.83 26.17 19.38
N ALA A 42 6.84 27.01 19.17
CA ALA A 42 8.22 26.66 19.47
C ALA A 42 8.43 26.26 20.93
N ARG A 43 7.91 27.05 21.87
CA ARG A 43 7.98 26.72 23.30
C ARG A 43 7.30 25.40 23.60
N ALA A 44 6.12 25.16 23.00
CA ALA A 44 5.38 23.91 23.19
C ALA A 44 6.17 22.68 22.71
N LEU A 45 6.81 22.76 21.53
CA LEU A 45 7.56 21.64 20.96
C LEU A 45 8.94 21.47 21.61
N CYS A 46 9.65 22.56 21.93
CA CYS A 46 10.90 22.48 22.70
C CYS A 46 10.69 21.84 24.09
N ALA A 47 9.53 22.09 24.74
CA ALA A 47 9.23 21.52 26.05
C ALA A 47 9.15 19.97 26.05
N VAL A 48 8.89 19.35 24.91
CA VAL A 48 8.87 17.88 24.76
C VAL A 48 10.14 17.33 24.09
N GLY A 49 11.12 18.22 23.76
CA GLY A 49 12.46 17.80 23.32
C GLY A 49 12.74 17.90 21.83
N PHE A 50 11.93 18.65 21.05
CA PHE A 50 12.23 18.94 19.64
C PHE A 50 13.25 20.09 19.51
N GLU A 51 14.11 19.99 18.48
CA GLU A 51 14.84 21.15 17.95
C GLU A 51 13.93 21.87 16.96
N VAL A 52 13.75 23.18 17.10
CA VAL A 52 12.77 23.94 16.35
C VAL A 52 13.43 25.12 15.63
N ASP A 53 13.21 25.19 14.32
CA ASP A 53 13.51 26.36 13.51
C ASP A 53 12.21 27.10 13.15
N LEU A 54 12.30 28.40 12.92
CA LEU A 54 11.17 29.29 12.68
C LEU A 54 11.31 30.02 11.35
N ALA A 55 10.21 30.03 10.59
CA ALA A 55 10.05 30.87 9.41
C ALA A 55 8.82 31.76 9.57
N GLU A 56 8.95 33.04 9.25
CA GLU A 56 7.88 34.04 9.34
C GLU A 56 7.07 34.17 8.04
N ASP A 57 7.51 33.49 6.98
CA ASP A 57 6.85 33.41 5.69
C ASP A 57 7.23 32.12 4.94
N GLY A 58 6.51 31.85 3.83
CA GLY A 58 6.73 30.65 3.04
C GLY A 58 8.03 30.65 2.24
N GLU A 59 8.56 31.82 1.83
CA GLU A 59 9.82 31.91 1.09
C GLU A 59 11.00 31.52 1.99
N LYS A 60 11.04 32.06 3.21
CA LYS A 60 12.02 31.68 4.21
C LYS A 60 11.93 30.20 4.61
N ALA A 61 10.69 29.65 4.66
CA ALA A 61 10.50 28.22 4.91
C ALA A 61 11.11 27.36 3.80
N VAL A 62 10.93 27.73 2.53
CA VAL A 62 11.53 27.04 1.38
C VAL A 62 13.06 27.11 1.44
N ASP A 63 13.64 28.27 1.74
CA ASP A 63 15.10 28.43 1.88
C ASP A 63 15.65 27.53 3.00
N LEU A 64 14.97 27.45 4.14
CA LEU A 64 15.36 26.60 5.26
C LEU A 64 15.24 25.10 4.91
N LEU A 65 14.20 24.69 4.19
CA LEU A 65 14.00 23.32 3.72
C LEU A 65 15.09 22.87 2.75
N LEU A 66 15.55 23.77 1.89
CA LEU A 66 16.66 23.48 0.95
C LEU A 66 18.03 23.41 1.67
N ALA A 67 18.19 24.13 2.77
CA ALA A 67 19.46 24.23 3.49
C ALA A 67 19.64 23.18 4.60
N ASN A 68 18.58 22.64 5.16
CA ASN A 68 18.63 21.78 6.34
C ASN A 68 17.65 20.60 6.23
N PRO A 69 17.99 19.42 6.81
CA PRO A 69 17.04 18.33 6.97
C PRO A 69 16.09 18.61 8.15
N TYR A 70 14.83 18.21 7.97
CA TYR A 70 13.80 18.24 9.00
C TYR A 70 13.08 16.88 9.12
N ASP A 71 12.55 16.60 10.32
CA ASP A 71 11.73 15.41 10.57
C ASP A 71 10.23 15.69 10.39
N ALA A 72 9.81 16.97 10.47
CA ALA A 72 8.44 17.41 10.22
C ALA A 72 8.38 18.90 9.97
N VAL A 73 7.34 19.35 9.28
CA VAL A 73 7.01 20.78 9.07
C VAL A 73 5.63 21.06 9.62
N VAL A 74 5.47 22.19 10.30
CA VAL A 74 4.19 22.73 10.77
C VAL A 74 4.00 24.09 10.12
N SER A 75 2.99 24.26 9.27
CA SER A 75 2.82 25.49 8.49
C SER A 75 1.39 26.04 8.61
N ASP A 76 1.26 27.35 8.82
CA ASP A 76 0.00 28.02 8.49
C ASP A 76 -0.25 27.89 6.99
N ILE A 77 -1.53 27.79 6.62
CA ILE A 77 -1.96 27.78 5.22
C ILE A 77 -1.91 29.18 4.63
N ASN A 78 -2.36 30.18 5.40
CA ASN A 78 -2.52 31.55 4.91
C ASN A 78 -1.25 32.38 5.12
N LEU A 79 -0.19 32.05 4.40
CA LEU A 79 1.05 32.78 4.42
C LEU A 79 1.14 33.77 3.24
N PRO A 80 1.86 34.90 3.39
CA PRO A 80 2.14 35.79 2.28
C PRO A 80 3.10 35.17 1.25
N CYS A 81 2.97 35.54 -0.02
CA CYS A 81 3.81 35.14 -1.16
C CYS A 81 3.73 33.64 -1.47
N VAL A 82 4.35 32.78 -0.68
CA VAL A 82 4.27 31.31 -0.76
C VAL A 82 3.39 30.82 0.39
N ASP A 83 2.21 30.30 0.05
CA ASP A 83 1.26 29.79 1.03
C ASP A 83 1.71 28.44 1.63
N GLY A 84 0.98 27.94 2.64
CA GLY A 84 1.30 26.68 3.29
C GLY A 84 1.25 25.47 2.36
N VAL A 85 0.48 25.52 1.27
CA VAL A 85 0.44 24.47 0.24
C VAL A 85 1.73 24.53 -0.59
N GLY A 86 2.24 25.71 -0.90
CA GLY A 86 3.54 25.88 -1.55
C GLY A 86 4.70 25.36 -0.69
N VAL A 87 4.64 25.61 0.63
CA VAL A 87 5.61 25.04 1.60
C VAL A 87 5.54 23.52 1.62
N LEU A 88 4.33 22.93 1.62
CA LEU A 88 4.12 21.48 1.53
C LEU A 88 4.75 20.87 0.28
N GLN A 89 4.51 21.49 -0.89
CA GLN A 89 5.11 21.05 -2.15
C GLN A 89 6.64 21.13 -2.15
N ALA A 90 7.20 22.16 -1.52
CA ALA A 90 8.65 22.32 -1.38
C ALA A 90 9.24 21.23 -0.45
N ALA A 91 8.59 20.98 0.69
CA ALA A 91 9.00 19.92 1.62
C ALA A 91 9.02 18.54 0.94
N GLN A 92 7.97 18.19 0.18
CA GLN A 92 7.89 16.93 -0.55
C GLN A 92 8.91 16.77 -1.68
N LYS A 93 9.36 17.89 -2.28
CA LYS A 93 10.47 17.85 -3.26
C LYS A 93 11.81 17.56 -2.59
N CYS A 94 12.00 18.03 -1.35
CA CYS A 94 13.22 17.76 -0.57
C CYS A 94 13.23 16.32 -0.03
N ASP A 95 12.13 15.86 0.54
CA ASP A 95 11.91 14.49 0.98
C ASP A 95 10.43 14.11 0.76
N PRO A 96 10.14 13.14 -0.15
CA PRO A 96 8.77 12.70 -0.44
C PRO A 96 8.00 12.15 0.78
N ASP A 97 8.72 11.69 1.81
CA ASP A 97 8.13 11.17 3.05
C ASP A 97 8.05 12.23 4.17
N MET A 98 8.47 13.49 3.90
CA MET A 98 8.43 14.56 4.89
C MET A 98 6.99 14.89 5.28
N PRO A 99 6.60 14.72 6.54
CA PRO A 99 5.26 15.05 7.00
C PRO A 99 5.10 16.56 7.16
N VAL A 100 4.06 17.11 6.58
CA VAL A 100 3.66 18.52 6.75
C VAL A 100 2.32 18.60 7.44
N VAL A 101 2.26 19.27 8.58
CA VAL A 101 1.05 19.57 9.33
C VAL A 101 0.60 21.00 8.93
N LEU A 102 -0.54 21.09 8.27
CA LEU A 102 -1.13 22.37 7.90
C LEU A 102 -2.07 22.86 9.00
N ILE A 103 -1.96 24.14 9.35
CA ILE A 103 -2.78 24.81 10.38
C ILE A 103 -3.55 25.95 9.72
N THR A 104 -4.80 26.18 10.10
CA THR A 104 -5.58 27.32 9.61
C THR A 104 -6.56 27.84 10.63
N GLY A 105 -6.77 29.18 10.62
CA GLY A 105 -7.82 29.86 11.37
C GLY A 105 -9.14 30.01 10.57
N THR A 106 -9.09 29.86 9.26
CA THR A 106 -10.23 30.01 8.36
C THR A 106 -10.39 28.76 7.51
N PRO A 107 -11.10 27.75 8.01
CA PRO A 107 -11.33 26.54 7.24
C PRO A 107 -12.19 26.84 6.01
N GLY A 108 -11.61 26.61 4.83
CA GLY A 108 -12.30 26.68 3.55
C GLY A 108 -12.33 25.30 2.89
N LEU A 109 -13.37 25.02 2.11
CA LEU A 109 -13.45 23.77 1.34
C LEU A 109 -12.26 23.66 0.37
N ASP A 110 -11.89 24.76 -0.29
CA ASP A 110 -10.81 24.80 -1.26
C ASP A 110 -9.43 24.55 -0.62
N THR A 111 -9.17 25.11 0.57
CA THR A 111 -7.92 24.89 1.31
C THR A 111 -7.82 23.48 1.88
N ALA A 112 -8.94 22.91 2.31
CA ALA A 112 -8.99 21.52 2.76
C ALA A 112 -8.78 20.54 1.57
N ILE A 113 -9.37 20.83 0.41
CA ILE A 113 -9.16 20.07 -0.82
C ILE A 113 -7.69 20.15 -1.23
N ALA A 114 -7.08 21.35 -1.28
CA ALA A 114 -5.68 21.52 -1.63
C ALA A 114 -4.73 20.81 -0.65
N ALA A 115 -5.00 20.83 0.65
CA ALA A 115 -4.24 20.10 1.66
C ALA A 115 -4.31 18.57 1.41
N VAL A 116 -5.46 18.06 1.01
CA VAL A 116 -5.66 16.65 0.66
C VAL A 116 -5.00 16.32 -0.69
N GLU A 117 -5.17 17.15 -1.72
CA GLU A 117 -4.58 16.95 -3.05
C GLU A 117 -3.04 16.89 -3.01
N HIS A 118 -2.43 17.65 -2.10
CA HIS A 118 -0.98 17.69 -1.93
C HIS A 118 -0.48 16.86 -0.74
N SER A 119 -1.29 15.94 -0.23
CA SER A 119 -0.86 14.94 0.77
C SER A 119 -0.27 15.54 2.06
N ALA A 120 -0.94 16.56 2.63
CA ALA A 120 -0.56 17.09 3.95
C ALA A 120 -0.73 16.01 5.03
N PHE A 121 0.21 15.92 5.99
CA PHE A 121 0.17 14.92 7.08
C PHE A 121 -1.08 15.09 7.95
N ARG A 122 -1.41 16.29 8.33
CA ARG A 122 -2.66 16.65 9.01
C ARG A 122 -3.06 18.06 8.67
N TYR A 123 -4.35 18.28 8.77
CA TYR A 123 -4.97 19.59 8.69
C TYR A 123 -5.59 19.91 10.06
N LEU A 124 -5.12 20.99 10.71
CA LEU A 124 -5.55 21.36 12.05
C LEU A 124 -6.21 22.75 12.04
N LEU A 125 -7.21 22.93 12.90
CA LEU A 125 -7.93 24.20 13.02
C LEU A 125 -7.40 24.99 14.22
N LYS A 126 -7.12 26.30 14.02
CA LYS A 126 -6.89 27.26 15.11
C LYS A 126 -8.22 27.55 15.84
N PRO A 127 -8.25 27.66 17.19
CA PRO A 127 -7.12 27.60 18.11
C PRO A 127 -6.69 26.17 18.44
N LEU A 128 -5.37 25.93 18.49
CA LEU A 128 -4.78 24.65 18.84
C LEU A 128 -4.43 24.58 20.32
N SER A 129 -4.73 23.47 20.99
CA SER A 129 -4.15 23.19 22.30
C SER A 129 -2.68 22.74 22.17
N THR A 130 -1.88 23.06 23.20
CA THR A 130 -0.48 22.62 23.25
C THR A 130 -0.35 21.10 23.12
N VAL A 131 -1.24 20.34 23.77
CA VAL A 131 -1.25 18.88 23.73
C VAL A 131 -1.55 18.38 22.33
N GLN A 132 -2.53 18.95 21.65
CA GLN A 132 -2.88 18.56 20.27
C GLN A 132 -1.74 18.80 19.29
N LEU A 133 -1.03 19.94 19.41
CA LEU A 133 0.15 20.24 18.61
C LEU A 133 1.26 19.21 18.88
N GLN A 134 1.59 18.99 20.15
CA GLN A 134 2.64 18.04 20.58
C GLN A 134 2.35 16.62 20.06
N ASP A 135 1.16 16.10 20.33
CA ASP A 135 0.78 14.74 19.89
C ASP A 135 0.85 14.61 18.37
N THR A 136 0.35 15.59 17.61
CA THR A 136 0.39 15.56 16.17
C THR A 136 1.81 15.56 15.63
N VAL A 137 2.71 16.40 16.15
CA VAL A 137 4.10 16.48 15.70
C VAL A 137 4.89 15.24 16.13
N ILE A 138 4.65 14.68 17.31
CA ILE A 138 5.27 13.41 17.73
C ILE A 138 4.87 12.28 16.78
N ASP A 139 3.59 12.18 16.44
CA ASP A 139 3.10 11.15 15.51
C ASP A 139 3.68 11.35 14.11
N SER A 140 3.77 12.60 13.62
CA SER A 140 4.36 12.90 12.30
C SER A 140 5.84 12.50 12.23
N VAL A 141 6.64 12.87 13.22
CA VAL A 141 8.08 12.50 13.27
C VAL A 141 8.28 10.98 13.37
N ARG A 142 7.42 10.27 14.13
CA ARG A 142 7.48 8.80 14.20
C ARG A 142 7.20 8.17 12.86
N MET A 143 6.18 8.63 12.15
CA MET A 143 5.83 8.11 10.82
C MET A 143 6.94 8.38 9.81
N HIS A 144 7.53 9.58 9.81
CA HIS A 144 8.67 9.91 8.97
C HIS A 144 9.86 8.95 9.20
N ARG A 145 10.20 8.72 10.47
CA ARG A 145 11.30 7.77 10.80
C ARG A 145 11.00 6.34 10.40
N ILE A 146 9.75 5.90 10.51
CA ILE A 146 9.34 4.58 10.02
C ILE A 146 9.48 4.51 8.49
N ALA A 147 9.09 5.57 7.77
CA ALA A 147 9.25 5.64 6.31
C ALA A 147 10.74 5.61 5.90
N ILE A 148 11.59 6.40 6.58
CA ILE A 148 13.05 6.37 6.39
C ILE A 148 13.63 4.98 6.68
N LEU A 149 13.25 4.35 7.81
CA LEU A 149 13.74 3.01 8.16
C LEU A 149 13.29 1.96 7.16
N ARG A 150 12.07 2.04 6.64
CA ARG A 150 11.58 1.18 5.56
C ARG A 150 12.39 1.38 4.29
N ARG A 151 12.65 2.64 3.90
CA ARG A 151 13.50 2.98 2.74
C ARG A 151 14.92 2.45 2.94
N MET A 152 15.53 2.73 4.11
CA MET A 152 16.86 2.21 4.46
C MET A 152 16.91 0.68 4.51
N ALA A 153 15.87 0.01 5.00
CA ALA A 153 15.81 -1.45 5.01
C ALA A 153 15.73 -2.02 3.58
N ILE A 154 14.97 -1.36 2.70
CA ILE A 154 14.91 -1.67 1.27
C ILE A 154 16.26 -1.38 0.62
N ASP A 155 16.88 -0.24 0.93
CA ASP A 155 18.20 0.15 0.42
C ASP A 155 19.31 -0.76 0.97
N LEU A 156 19.27 -1.18 2.24
CA LEU A 156 20.25 -2.14 2.81
C LEU A 156 20.06 -3.54 2.23
N ALA A 157 18.84 -4.00 2.07
CA ALA A 157 18.55 -5.25 1.35
C ALA A 157 19.06 -5.16 -0.10
N SER A 158 19.05 -3.94 -0.67
CA SER A 158 19.57 -3.65 -2.01
C SER A 158 21.06 -3.25 -2.03
N ALA A 159 21.66 -2.72 -0.93
CA ALA A 159 23.06 -2.26 -0.84
C ALA A 159 24.10 -3.39 -0.67
N GLN A 160 23.67 -4.64 -0.57
CA GLN A 160 24.59 -5.77 -0.77
C GLN A 160 25.10 -5.90 -2.22
N TRP A 161 24.70 -4.97 -3.11
CA TRP A 161 24.87 -5.03 -4.56
C TRP A 161 25.59 -3.76 -5.08
N SER A 162 26.76 -3.90 -5.67
CA SER A 162 27.59 -2.80 -6.24
C SER A 162 27.15 -2.40 -7.67
N PRO A 163 27.29 -1.10 -8.13
CA PRO A 163 26.44 -0.55 -9.21
C PRO A 163 26.69 -1.00 -10.66
N ALA A 164 27.78 -1.63 -11.01
CA ALA A 164 28.12 -1.92 -12.42
C ALA A 164 28.19 -3.41 -12.80
N GLU A 165 28.70 -4.28 -11.92
CA GLU A 165 28.67 -5.74 -12.14
C GLU A 165 27.33 -6.35 -11.73
N ASP A 166 26.53 -5.59 -10.98
CA ASP A 166 25.34 -6.02 -10.26
C ASP A 166 24.07 -6.08 -11.09
N ARG A 167 23.95 -5.27 -12.16
CA ARG A 167 22.72 -5.26 -12.95
C ARG A 167 22.49 -6.57 -13.70
N SER A 168 23.59 -7.25 -14.07
CA SER A 168 23.52 -8.58 -14.70
C SER A 168 23.14 -9.65 -13.68
N SER A 169 23.77 -9.65 -12.50
CA SER A 169 23.48 -10.61 -11.44
C SER A 169 22.11 -10.38 -10.80
N LEU A 170 21.70 -9.11 -10.62
CA LEU A 170 20.33 -8.78 -10.20
C LEU A 170 19.29 -9.27 -11.22
N GLY A 171 19.60 -9.10 -12.52
CA GLY A 171 18.75 -9.60 -13.60
C GLY A 171 18.58 -11.12 -13.57
N GLU A 172 19.67 -11.86 -13.39
CA GLU A 172 19.64 -13.33 -13.28
C GLU A 172 18.84 -13.81 -12.07
N LEU A 173 19.02 -13.18 -10.91
CA LEU A 173 18.25 -13.51 -9.71
C LEU A 173 16.77 -13.14 -9.86
N PHE A 174 16.49 -12.02 -10.51
CA PHE A 174 15.14 -11.63 -10.82
C PHE A 174 14.48 -12.61 -11.79
N ASP A 175 15.19 -13.10 -12.79
CA ASP A 175 14.70 -14.16 -13.70
C ASP A 175 14.40 -15.46 -12.95
N CYS A 176 15.26 -15.87 -12.03
CA CYS A 176 15.01 -17.02 -11.15
C CYS A 176 13.77 -16.81 -10.28
N ALA A 177 13.60 -15.60 -9.73
CA ALA A 177 12.44 -15.24 -8.92
C ALA A 177 11.16 -15.25 -9.75
N LEU A 178 11.18 -14.73 -10.98
CA LEU A 178 10.03 -14.77 -11.90
C LEU A 178 9.59 -16.20 -12.23
N GLN A 179 10.55 -17.11 -12.46
CA GLN A 179 10.26 -18.51 -12.78
C GLN A 179 9.66 -19.28 -11.59
N SER A 180 9.92 -18.82 -10.37
CA SER A 180 9.49 -19.47 -9.14
C SER A 180 8.35 -18.72 -8.42
N ILE A 181 7.64 -17.82 -9.11
CA ILE A 181 6.48 -17.10 -8.58
C ILE A 181 5.35 -18.08 -8.26
N TRP A 182 4.76 -17.87 -7.10
CA TRP A 182 3.50 -18.48 -6.70
C TRP A 182 2.66 -17.46 -5.91
N MET A 183 1.34 -17.70 -5.77
CA MET A 183 0.46 -16.81 -5.05
C MET A 183 0.08 -17.42 -3.71
N ALA A 184 0.27 -16.64 -2.63
CA ALA A 184 -0.32 -16.96 -1.33
C ALA A 184 -1.65 -16.23 -1.22
N TYR A 185 -2.67 -16.90 -0.71
CA TYR A 185 -4.02 -16.38 -0.55
C TYR A 185 -4.32 -16.14 0.91
N GLN A 186 -4.73 -14.91 1.26
CA GLN A 186 -5.17 -14.57 2.59
C GLN A 186 -6.69 -14.37 2.60
N PRO A 187 -7.43 -15.02 3.54
CA PRO A 187 -8.88 -14.91 3.56
C PRO A 187 -9.36 -13.54 4.03
N ILE A 188 -10.36 -13.01 3.33
CA ILE A 188 -11.22 -11.89 3.75
C ILE A 188 -12.53 -12.51 4.21
N PHE A 189 -12.84 -12.34 5.49
CA PHE A 189 -13.94 -13.02 6.16
C PHE A 189 -15.13 -12.08 6.38
N SER A 190 -16.35 -12.57 6.11
CA SER A 190 -17.58 -11.89 6.51
C SER A 190 -18.00 -12.40 7.89
N CYS A 191 -18.01 -11.51 8.85
CA CYS A 191 -18.45 -11.82 10.22
C CYS A 191 -19.96 -12.04 10.29
N LYS A 192 -20.74 -11.36 9.45
CA LYS A 192 -22.19 -11.50 9.33
C LYS A 192 -22.58 -12.83 8.71
N GLU A 193 -21.96 -13.20 7.59
CA GLU A 193 -22.24 -14.44 6.87
C GLU A 193 -21.46 -15.64 7.41
N LYS A 194 -20.47 -15.41 8.29
CA LYS A 194 -19.61 -16.43 8.92
C LYS A 194 -18.93 -17.34 7.88
N ARG A 195 -18.47 -16.75 6.78
CA ARG A 195 -17.77 -17.45 5.69
C ARG A 195 -16.66 -16.60 5.08
N ILE A 196 -15.77 -17.24 4.36
CA ILE A 196 -14.80 -16.53 3.52
C ILE A 196 -15.56 -15.87 2.38
N PHE A 197 -15.46 -14.54 2.32
CA PHE A 197 -16.04 -13.70 1.28
C PHE A 197 -15.13 -13.64 0.04
N ALA A 198 -13.84 -13.41 0.27
CA ALA A 198 -12.84 -13.24 -0.77
C ALA A 198 -11.48 -13.75 -0.30
N HIS A 199 -10.51 -13.80 -1.22
CA HIS A 199 -9.10 -13.97 -0.89
C HIS A 199 -8.30 -12.83 -1.49
N GLU A 200 -7.28 -12.36 -0.80
CA GLU A 200 -6.25 -11.50 -1.37
C GLU A 200 -5.09 -12.37 -1.89
N ALA A 201 -4.73 -12.15 -3.16
CA ALA A 201 -3.62 -12.82 -3.82
C ALA A 201 -2.31 -12.06 -3.58
N LEU A 202 -1.42 -12.66 -2.82
CA LEU A 202 -0.17 -12.07 -2.36
C LEU A 202 1.01 -12.72 -3.06
N LEU A 203 1.80 -11.92 -3.79
CA LEU A 203 3.00 -12.34 -4.50
C LEU A 203 4.01 -13.01 -3.57
N ARG A 204 4.50 -14.18 -3.98
CA ARG A 204 5.60 -14.93 -3.34
C ARG A 204 6.55 -15.46 -4.41
N THR A 205 7.78 -15.73 -4.02
CA THR A 205 8.76 -16.44 -4.84
C THR A 205 9.53 -17.44 -3.98
N SER A 206 9.98 -18.50 -4.59
CA SER A 206 10.86 -19.48 -3.94
C SER A 206 12.34 -19.08 -3.99
N GLU A 207 12.69 -17.97 -4.68
CA GLU A 207 14.05 -17.43 -4.70
C GLU A 207 14.38 -16.81 -3.33
N PRO A 208 15.35 -17.37 -2.57
CA PRO A 208 15.57 -16.97 -1.18
C PRO A 208 15.99 -15.51 -1.00
N THR A 209 16.72 -14.94 -1.98
CA THR A 209 17.21 -13.56 -1.93
C THR A 209 16.12 -12.53 -2.20
N MET A 210 15.00 -12.95 -2.80
CA MET A 210 13.84 -12.13 -3.14
C MET A 210 12.55 -12.61 -2.44
N ALA A 211 12.67 -13.45 -1.41
CA ALA A 211 11.53 -14.04 -0.71
C ALA A 211 10.58 -12.98 -0.08
N ALA A 212 11.13 -11.82 0.33
CA ALA A 212 10.33 -10.70 0.80
C ALA A 212 9.71 -9.94 -0.40
N PRO A 213 8.37 -9.80 -0.49
CA PRO A 213 7.71 -9.14 -1.63
C PRO A 213 8.25 -7.74 -1.93
N GLY A 214 8.56 -6.92 -0.90
CA GLY A 214 9.14 -5.59 -1.08
C GLY A 214 10.49 -5.59 -1.78
N VAL A 215 11.37 -6.58 -1.51
CA VAL A 215 12.66 -6.73 -2.18
C VAL A 215 12.46 -7.10 -3.65
N PHE A 216 11.51 -8.00 -3.94
CA PHE A 216 11.20 -8.42 -5.29
C PHE A 216 10.61 -7.28 -6.13
N LEU A 217 9.68 -6.50 -5.56
CA LEU A 217 9.11 -5.31 -6.21
C LEU A 217 10.19 -4.25 -6.48
N SER A 218 11.05 -3.94 -5.49
CA SER A 218 12.17 -3.01 -5.67
C SER A 218 13.15 -3.46 -6.77
N ALA A 219 13.42 -4.77 -6.89
CA ALA A 219 14.23 -5.29 -7.98
C ALA A 219 13.55 -5.08 -9.34
N ALA A 220 12.22 -5.30 -9.43
CA ALA A 220 11.45 -5.05 -10.64
C ALA A 220 11.49 -3.57 -11.07
N GLU A 221 11.36 -2.64 -10.12
CA GLU A 221 11.46 -1.21 -10.37
C GLU A 221 12.85 -0.81 -10.87
N ARG A 222 13.92 -1.23 -10.18
CA ARG A 222 15.32 -0.95 -10.57
C ARG A 222 15.68 -1.50 -11.95
N LEU A 223 15.13 -2.65 -12.31
CA LEU A 223 15.32 -3.28 -13.63
C LEU A 223 14.36 -2.72 -14.68
N ASN A 224 13.41 -1.85 -14.30
CA ASN A 224 12.31 -1.37 -15.16
C ASN A 224 11.47 -2.52 -15.75
N ARG A 225 11.18 -3.56 -14.95
CA ARG A 225 10.47 -4.79 -15.34
C ARG A 225 9.15 -4.99 -14.58
N MET A 226 8.58 -3.90 -14.01
CA MET A 226 7.30 -3.97 -13.29
C MET A 226 6.15 -4.50 -14.16
N ALA A 227 6.06 -4.05 -15.41
CA ALA A 227 5.01 -4.52 -16.33
C ALA A 227 5.12 -6.02 -16.62
N GLU A 228 6.34 -6.57 -16.72
CA GLU A 228 6.57 -8.01 -16.90
C GLU A 228 6.13 -8.79 -15.66
N LEU A 229 6.53 -8.33 -14.45
CA LEU A 229 6.11 -8.92 -13.18
C LEU A 229 4.57 -8.90 -13.06
N GLY A 230 3.95 -7.74 -13.33
CA GLY A 230 2.50 -7.58 -13.26
C GLY A 230 1.76 -8.55 -14.20
N ARG A 231 2.27 -8.76 -15.43
CA ARG A 231 1.69 -9.74 -16.37
C ARG A 231 1.74 -11.15 -15.81
N ILE A 232 2.89 -11.58 -15.30
CA ILE A 232 3.07 -12.93 -14.73
C ILE A 232 2.15 -13.14 -13.53
N VAL A 233 2.03 -12.15 -12.64
CA VAL A 233 1.09 -12.20 -11.50
C VAL A 233 -0.35 -12.36 -12.00
N ARG A 234 -0.77 -11.56 -12.96
CA ARG A 234 -2.12 -11.61 -13.55
C ARG A 234 -2.42 -12.95 -14.20
N ASP A 235 -1.46 -13.52 -14.94
CA ASP A 235 -1.61 -14.82 -15.58
C ASP A 235 -1.71 -15.96 -14.55
N ARG A 236 -0.92 -15.89 -13.46
CA ARG A 236 -1.02 -16.85 -12.34
C ARG A 236 -2.39 -16.79 -11.68
N VAL A 237 -2.83 -15.58 -11.31
CA VAL A 237 -4.15 -15.41 -10.68
C VAL A 237 -5.25 -15.92 -11.61
N ALA A 238 -5.21 -15.62 -12.91
CA ALA A 238 -6.21 -16.06 -13.87
C ALA A 238 -6.40 -17.58 -13.91
N THR A 239 -5.32 -18.36 -13.70
CA THR A 239 -5.38 -19.83 -13.67
C THR A 239 -5.96 -20.37 -12.37
N GLU A 240 -5.89 -19.61 -11.28
CA GLU A 240 -6.30 -20.06 -9.94
C GLU A 240 -7.70 -19.57 -9.55
N VAL A 241 -8.18 -18.45 -10.11
CA VAL A 241 -9.53 -17.90 -9.85
C VAL A 241 -10.66 -18.93 -10.06
N PRO A 242 -10.67 -19.73 -11.14
CA PRO A 242 -11.74 -20.72 -11.35
C PRO A 242 -11.83 -21.78 -10.22
N ASN A 243 -10.70 -22.08 -9.58
CA ASN A 243 -10.60 -23.09 -8.53
C ASN A 243 -10.86 -22.52 -7.12
N SER A 244 -10.97 -21.18 -6.99
CA SER A 244 -11.22 -20.55 -5.71
C SER A 244 -12.67 -20.75 -5.24
N PRO A 245 -12.92 -21.22 -4.01
CA PRO A 245 -14.24 -21.27 -3.42
C PRO A 245 -14.79 -19.89 -3.04
N ALA A 246 -13.94 -18.90 -2.91
CA ALA A 246 -14.32 -17.52 -2.58
C ALA A 246 -15.00 -16.84 -3.76
N GLN A 247 -15.86 -15.87 -3.47
CA GLN A 247 -16.60 -15.12 -4.48
C GLN A 247 -15.69 -14.22 -5.31
N PHE A 248 -14.70 -13.59 -4.67
CA PHE A 248 -13.77 -12.65 -5.30
C PHE A 248 -12.33 -12.99 -4.95
N ILE A 249 -11.43 -12.56 -5.85
CA ILE A 249 -9.98 -12.53 -5.63
C ILE A 249 -9.52 -11.08 -5.78
N PHE A 250 -8.89 -10.58 -4.74
CA PHE A 250 -8.26 -9.27 -4.71
C PHE A 250 -6.82 -9.38 -5.22
N VAL A 251 -6.41 -8.46 -6.07
CA VAL A 251 -5.11 -8.49 -6.74
C VAL A 251 -4.49 -7.10 -6.72
N ASN A 252 -3.32 -6.99 -6.15
CA ASN A 252 -2.56 -5.76 -6.13
C ASN A 252 -2.21 -5.29 -7.55
N LEU A 253 -2.49 -4.02 -7.86
CA LEU A 253 -2.24 -3.38 -9.13
C LEU A 253 -1.27 -2.20 -8.92
N HIS A 254 -0.07 -2.30 -9.46
CA HIS A 254 0.86 -1.19 -9.45
C HIS A 254 0.40 -0.08 -10.42
N SER A 255 0.65 1.19 -10.09
CA SER A 255 0.22 2.32 -10.94
C SER A 255 0.76 2.24 -12.37
N SER A 256 1.97 1.71 -12.58
CA SER A 256 2.54 1.48 -13.92
C SER A 256 1.81 0.42 -14.73
N ASP A 257 1.10 -0.53 -14.09
CA ASP A 257 0.30 -1.53 -14.82
C ASP A 257 -0.85 -0.87 -15.61
N LEU A 258 -1.34 0.27 -15.11
CA LEU A 258 -2.34 1.05 -15.86
C LEU A 258 -1.81 1.57 -17.21
N LEU A 259 -0.49 1.61 -17.43
CA LEU A 259 0.13 1.96 -18.70
C LEU A 259 0.29 0.76 -19.65
N ASP A 260 0.13 -0.47 -19.14
CA ASP A 260 0.26 -1.70 -19.91
C ASP A 260 -1.04 -2.01 -20.67
N GLU A 261 -1.02 -1.87 -21.99
CA GLU A 261 -2.20 -2.17 -22.83
C GLU A 261 -2.64 -3.64 -22.74
N HIS A 262 -1.76 -4.57 -22.35
CA HIS A 262 -2.11 -5.97 -22.08
C HIS A 262 -3.15 -6.12 -20.95
N LEU A 263 -3.16 -5.20 -19.99
CA LEU A 263 -4.14 -5.17 -18.90
C LEU A 263 -5.57 -5.00 -19.42
N PHE A 264 -5.72 -4.36 -20.58
CA PHE A 264 -7.02 -4.01 -21.17
C PHE A 264 -7.41 -4.93 -22.34
N ASP A 265 -6.69 -6.03 -22.55
CA ASP A 265 -7.03 -7.02 -23.57
C ASP A 265 -8.24 -7.86 -23.12
N PRO A 266 -9.40 -7.74 -23.80
CA PRO A 266 -10.57 -8.55 -23.47
C PRO A 266 -10.36 -10.05 -23.74
N GLY A 267 -9.35 -10.42 -24.52
CA GLY A 267 -8.97 -11.81 -24.80
C GLY A 267 -8.05 -12.43 -23.77
N SER A 268 -7.52 -11.66 -22.83
CA SER A 268 -6.63 -12.17 -21.79
C SER A 268 -7.34 -13.16 -20.86
N ALA A 269 -6.60 -14.11 -20.30
CA ALA A 269 -7.14 -15.11 -19.37
C ALA A 269 -7.79 -14.44 -18.16
N LEU A 270 -7.21 -13.36 -17.64
CA LEU A 270 -7.75 -12.62 -16.50
C LEU A 270 -9.08 -11.91 -16.86
N SER A 271 -9.19 -11.34 -18.07
CA SER A 271 -10.42 -10.70 -18.53
C SER A 271 -11.59 -11.66 -18.66
N GLN A 272 -11.33 -12.95 -18.87
CA GLN A 272 -12.39 -13.98 -18.89
C GLN A 272 -13.01 -14.28 -17.52
N VAL A 273 -12.35 -13.88 -16.45
CA VAL A 273 -12.79 -14.04 -15.04
C VAL A 273 -12.89 -12.69 -14.33
N ALA A 274 -13.00 -11.59 -15.07
CA ALA A 274 -12.94 -10.23 -14.57
C ALA A 274 -14.01 -9.91 -13.51
N ASP A 275 -15.20 -10.55 -13.61
CA ASP A 275 -16.31 -10.38 -12.68
C ASP A 275 -16.01 -10.91 -11.27
N ARG A 276 -14.99 -11.77 -11.14
CA ARG A 276 -14.48 -12.31 -9.87
C ARG A 276 -13.22 -11.62 -9.38
N VAL A 277 -12.66 -10.66 -10.11
CA VAL A 277 -11.40 -10.00 -9.78
C VAL A 277 -11.63 -8.58 -9.31
N VAL A 278 -10.99 -8.22 -8.18
CA VAL A 278 -10.95 -6.86 -7.63
C VAL A 278 -9.51 -6.39 -7.65
N PHE A 279 -9.20 -5.35 -8.41
CA PHE A 279 -7.87 -4.75 -8.39
C PHE A 279 -7.72 -3.80 -7.21
N GLU A 280 -6.67 -3.97 -6.44
CA GLU A 280 -6.29 -3.13 -5.32
C GLU A 280 -5.26 -2.09 -5.77
N VAL A 281 -5.57 -0.82 -5.53
CA VAL A 281 -4.66 0.30 -5.76
C VAL A 281 -4.41 0.95 -4.42
N THR A 282 -3.14 1.02 -4.00
CA THR A 282 -2.80 1.60 -2.70
C THR A 282 -3.04 3.11 -2.70
N GLU A 283 -3.40 3.67 -1.54
CA GLU A 283 -3.55 5.11 -1.32
C GLU A 283 -2.29 5.89 -1.75
N ARG A 284 -1.11 5.29 -1.53
CA ARG A 284 0.20 5.90 -1.82
C ARG A 284 0.65 5.75 -3.28
N ALA A 285 -0.13 5.08 -4.12
CA ALA A 285 0.23 4.92 -5.51
C ALA A 285 0.35 6.28 -6.20
N SER A 286 1.47 6.54 -6.86
CA SER A 286 1.66 7.77 -7.64
C SER A 286 0.79 7.73 -8.90
N LEU A 287 -0.50 8.00 -8.75
CA LEU A 287 -1.45 8.08 -9.86
C LEU A 287 -1.21 9.33 -10.72
N ALA A 288 -0.54 10.34 -10.17
CA ALA A 288 -0.22 11.59 -10.90
C ALA A 288 0.71 11.37 -12.10
N SER A 289 1.51 10.30 -12.10
CA SER A 289 2.38 9.93 -13.22
C SER A 289 1.65 9.18 -14.35
N VAL A 290 0.41 8.75 -14.13
CA VAL A 290 -0.38 7.99 -15.11
C VAL A 290 -1.34 8.94 -15.83
N PRO A 291 -1.19 9.15 -17.14
CA PRO A 291 -2.13 9.98 -17.91
C PRO A 291 -3.50 9.30 -17.98
N ASP A 292 -4.54 10.11 -17.87
CA ASP A 292 -5.93 9.67 -18.03
C ASP A 292 -6.35 8.50 -17.12
N VAL A 293 -5.85 8.46 -15.86
CA VAL A 293 -6.13 7.39 -14.88
C VAL A 293 -7.61 7.01 -14.87
N ARG A 294 -8.49 8.00 -14.80
CA ARG A 294 -9.93 7.77 -14.74
C ARG A 294 -10.47 7.02 -15.95
N ALA A 295 -10.05 7.41 -17.16
CA ALA A 295 -10.47 6.72 -18.39
C ALA A 295 -9.95 5.28 -18.42
N ARG A 296 -8.72 5.03 -17.93
CA ARG A 296 -8.13 3.69 -17.82
C ARG A 296 -8.88 2.82 -16.82
N VAL A 297 -9.20 3.35 -15.64
CA VAL A 297 -10.02 2.64 -14.64
C VAL A 297 -11.43 2.33 -15.18
N ASP A 298 -12.04 3.26 -15.93
CA ASP A 298 -13.34 3.00 -16.56
C ASP A 298 -13.27 1.93 -17.66
N ARG A 299 -12.12 1.79 -18.35
CA ARG A 299 -11.87 0.64 -19.27
C ARG A 299 -11.87 -0.69 -18.50
N LEU A 300 -11.19 -0.76 -17.33
CA LEU A 300 -11.20 -1.97 -16.49
C LEU A 300 -12.60 -2.35 -16.04
N ARG A 301 -13.41 -1.37 -15.61
CA ARG A 301 -14.80 -1.62 -15.23
C ARG A 301 -15.65 -2.15 -16.39
N LYS A 302 -15.43 -1.63 -17.61
CA LYS A 302 -16.13 -2.13 -18.82
C LYS A 302 -15.77 -3.59 -19.14
N LEU A 303 -14.59 -4.04 -18.75
CA LEU A 303 -14.19 -5.46 -18.84
C LEU A 303 -14.79 -6.33 -17.74
N GLY A 304 -15.39 -5.73 -16.69
CA GLY A 304 -16.01 -6.44 -15.57
C GLY A 304 -15.22 -6.39 -14.26
N PHE A 305 -13.99 -5.84 -14.27
CA PHE A 305 -13.18 -5.71 -13.06
C PHE A 305 -13.76 -4.73 -12.06
N ARG A 306 -13.55 -5.00 -10.77
CA ARG A 306 -13.81 -4.06 -9.68
C ARG A 306 -12.53 -3.42 -9.21
N ILE A 307 -12.66 -2.28 -8.53
CA ILE A 307 -11.53 -1.52 -8.00
C ILE A 307 -11.71 -1.37 -6.49
N ALA A 308 -10.67 -1.67 -5.75
CA ALA A 308 -10.53 -1.40 -4.33
C ALA A 308 -9.46 -0.31 -4.11
N LEU A 309 -9.69 0.54 -3.14
CA LEU A 309 -8.68 1.45 -2.61
C LEU A 309 -8.10 0.82 -1.35
N ASP A 310 -6.79 0.60 -1.36
CA ASP A 310 -6.06 -0.08 -0.31
C ASP A 310 -5.30 0.89 0.61
N ASP A 311 -4.93 0.44 1.82
CA ASP A 311 -4.17 1.19 2.82
C ASP A 311 -4.83 2.50 3.28
N MET A 312 -6.17 2.62 3.24
CA MET A 312 -6.86 3.86 3.65
C MET A 312 -6.57 4.20 5.12
N GLY A 313 -5.97 5.37 5.32
CA GLY A 313 -5.55 5.86 6.63
C GLY A 313 -4.08 5.69 6.94
N ALA A 314 -3.29 5.02 6.09
CA ALA A 314 -1.84 4.91 6.21
C ALA A 314 -1.10 6.11 5.59
N GLY A 315 -1.77 6.95 4.82
CA GLY A 315 -1.20 8.08 4.09
C GLY A 315 -2.17 9.26 3.96
N TYR A 316 -1.93 10.12 2.98
CA TYR A 316 -2.57 11.43 2.84
C TYR A 316 -3.36 11.61 1.54
N ALA A 317 -3.21 10.69 0.59
CA ALA A 317 -3.84 10.77 -0.73
C ALA A 317 -5.22 10.09 -0.81
N GLY A 318 -5.73 9.53 0.30
CA GLY A 318 -6.91 8.66 0.31
C GLY A 318 -8.15 9.25 -0.34
N LEU A 319 -8.50 10.49 -0.03
CA LEU A 319 -9.68 11.15 -0.61
C LEU A 319 -9.49 11.48 -2.09
N THR A 320 -8.30 11.88 -2.51
CA THR A 320 -7.97 12.14 -3.91
C THR A 320 -7.99 10.85 -4.72
N SER A 321 -7.35 9.80 -4.22
CA SER A 321 -7.39 8.48 -4.84
C SER A 321 -8.82 7.94 -4.88
N PHE A 322 -9.61 8.12 -3.83
CA PHE A 322 -11.02 7.74 -3.76
C PHE A 322 -11.85 8.44 -4.86
N THR A 323 -11.73 9.77 -5.00
CA THR A 323 -12.49 10.53 -6.01
C THR A 323 -12.06 10.21 -7.43
N THR A 324 -10.78 9.92 -7.65
CA THR A 324 -10.21 9.56 -8.95
C THR A 324 -10.59 8.14 -9.35
N LEU A 325 -10.39 7.19 -8.45
CA LEU A 325 -10.61 5.77 -8.69
C LEU A 325 -12.08 5.37 -8.57
N ARG A 326 -12.90 6.08 -7.76
CA ARG A 326 -14.30 5.73 -7.45
C ARG A 326 -14.43 4.24 -7.08
N PRO A 327 -13.73 3.77 -6.05
CA PRO A 327 -13.65 2.35 -5.73
C PRO A 327 -15.02 1.81 -5.28
N THR A 328 -15.24 0.52 -5.45
CA THR A 328 -16.39 -0.20 -4.89
C THR A 328 -16.08 -0.79 -3.52
N VAL A 329 -14.80 -0.83 -3.16
CA VAL A 329 -14.29 -1.33 -1.87
C VAL A 329 -13.21 -0.40 -1.38
N VAL A 330 -13.16 -0.19 -0.06
CA VAL A 330 -12.09 0.51 0.65
C VAL A 330 -11.55 -0.41 1.74
N LYS A 331 -10.22 -0.53 1.86
CA LYS A 331 -9.58 -1.31 2.92
C LYS A 331 -8.96 -0.36 3.94
N TYR A 332 -9.35 -0.50 5.22
CA TYR A 332 -8.75 0.26 6.30
C TYR A 332 -7.40 -0.35 6.68
N ASP A 333 -6.35 0.47 6.64
CA ASP A 333 -5.01 0.07 7.06
C ASP A 333 -4.99 -0.38 8.53
N MET A 334 -4.09 -1.31 8.83
CA MET A 334 -3.90 -1.86 10.17
C MET A 334 -3.64 -0.79 11.24
N SER A 335 -3.10 0.38 10.88
CA SER A 335 -2.86 1.48 11.83
C SER A 335 -4.14 2.09 12.39
N LEU A 336 -5.25 1.99 11.68
CA LEU A 336 -6.59 2.38 12.16
C LEU A 336 -7.24 1.29 13.01
N VAL A 337 -6.87 0.03 12.79
CA VAL A 337 -7.51 -1.15 13.38
C VAL A 337 -6.85 -1.58 14.68
N ARG A 338 -5.50 -1.56 14.72
CA ARG A 338 -4.73 -2.03 15.89
C ARG A 338 -5.01 -1.23 17.14
N GLY A 339 -5.41 -1.94 18.22
CA GLY A 339 -5.69 -1.32 19.52
C GLY A 339 -6.95 -0.45 19.55
N ILE A 340 -7.86 -0.63 18.58
CA ILE A 340 -9.10 0.14 18.46
C ILE A 340 -9.99 0.00 19.72
N GLU A 341 -9.89 -1.13 20.43
CA GLU A 341 -10.62 -1.36 21.68
C GLU A 341 -10.25 -0.35 22.77
N SER A 342 -9.03 0.22 22.70
CA SER A 342 -8.50 1.16 23.70
C SER A 342 -8.50 2.62 23.22
N SER A 343 -8.84 2.89 21.95
CA SER A 343 -8.70 4.22 21.31
C SER A 343 -10.04 4.84 20.92
N PRO A 344 -10.58 5.79 21.71
CA PRO A 344 -11.80 6.51 21.34
C PRO A 344 -11.67 7.27 20.00
N THR A 345 -10.49 7.76 19.68
CA THR A 345 -10.23 8.48 18.43
C THR A 345 -10.36 7.56 17.22
N GLN A 346 -9.71 6.38 17.25
CA GLN A 346 -9.83 5.39 16.17
C GLN A 346 -11.27 4.92 16.00
N ARG A 347 -11.98 4.63 17.10
CA ARG A 347 -13.41 4.26 17.07
C ARG A 347 -14.24 5.34 16.38
N LYS A 348 -14.06 6.61 16.74
CA LYS A 348 -14.78 7.72 16.14
C LYS A 348 -14.46 7.88 14.66
N THR A 349 -13.18 7.75 14.28
CA THR A 349 -12.72 7.83 12.88
C THR A 349 -13.36 6.72 12.05
N ILE A 350 -13.20 5.45 12.46
CA ILE A 350 -13.76 4.31 11.72
C ILE A 350 -15.29 4.41 11.64
N SER A 351 -15.98 4.73 12.74
CA SER A 351 -17.44 4.91 12.74
C SER A 351 -17.89 5.95 11.71
N THR A 352 -17.22 7.11 11.66
CA THR A 352 -17.56 8.19 10.73
C THR A 352 -17.29 7.79 9.29
N MET A 353 -16.13 7.19 9.01
CA MET A 353 -15.76 6.75 7.67
C MET A 353 -16.67 5.61 7.18
N THR A 354 -16.98 4.63 8.03
CA THR A 354 -17.87 3.52 7.68
C THR A 354 -19.27 4.02 7.33
N SER A 355 -19.82 4.99 8.11
CA SER A 355 -21.11 5.60 7.79
C SER A 355 -21.09 6.34 6.45
N LEU A 356 -20.03 7.11 6.18
CA LEU A 356 -19.86 7.83 4.92
C LEU A 356 -19.78 6.86 3.73
N PHE A 357 -18.99 5.79 3.83
CA PHE A 357 -18.85 4.81 2.76
C PHE A 357 -20.14 4.01 2.54
N ALA A 358 -20.89 3.73 3.60
CA ALA A 358 -22.22 3.11 3.49
C ALA A 358 -23.20 3.99 2.71
N GLU A 359 -23.23 5.32 2.95
CA GLU A 359 -24.04 6.27 2.17
C GLU A 359 -23.64 6.32 0.69
N MET A 360 -22.36 6.03 0.39
CA MET A 360 -21.81 5.99 -0.98
C MET A 360 -21.88 4.61 -1.63
N GLU A 361 -22.51 3.62 -0.99
CA GLU A 361 -22.60 2.23 -1.46
C GLU A 361 -21.22 1.56 -1.66
N VAL A 362 -20.23 1.96 -0.86
CA VAL A 362 -18.85 1.42 -0.88
C VAL A 362 -18.66 0.45 0.27
N ASN A 363 -18.19 -0.76 -0.03
CA ASN A 363 -17.89 -1.76 0.99
C ASN A 363 -16.58 -1.44 1.69
N VAL A 364 -16.52 -1.82 2.97
CA VAL A 364 -15.33 -1.61 3.79
C VAL A 364 -14.76 -2.95 4.24
N ILE A 365 -13.44 -3.09 4.16
CA ILE A 365 -12.67 -4.20 4.72
C ILE A 365 -11.73 -3.63 5.78
N ALA A 366 -11.71 -4.21 6.98
CA ALA A 366 -10.71 -3.87 8.01
C ALA A 366 -9.54 -4.85 7.95
N GLU A 367 -8.32 -4.31 7.83
CA GLU A 367 -7.12 -5.10 7.72
C GLU A 367 -6.36 -5.24 9.03
N GLY A 368 -5.53 -6.28 9.09
CA GLY A 368 -4.63 -6.48 10.20
C GLY A 368 -5.32 -6.87 11.51
N VAL A 369 -6.54 -7.39 11.49
CA VAL A 369 -7.26 -7.83 12.69
C VAL A 369 -6.57 -9.07 13.29
N GLU A 370 -6.08 -8.96 14.53
CA GLU A 370 -5.36 -10.05 15.21
C GLU A 370 -6.10 -10.57 16.44
N THR A 371 -6.96 -9.77 17.05
CA THR A 371 -7.65 -10.13 18.31
C THR A 371 -9.17 -10.15 18.15
N GLU A 372 -9.83 -10.94 18.99
CA GLU A 372 -11.29 -10.97 19.06
C GLU A 372 -11.85 -9.62 19.55
N SER A 373 -11.12 -8.92 20.41
CA SER A 373 -11.53 -7.59 20.90
C SER A 373 -11.57 -6.55 19.80
N GLU A 374 -10.57 -6.55 18.89
CA GLU A 374 -10.57 -5.68 17.71
C GLU A 374 -11.75 -6.02 16.79
N ARG A 375 -11.97 -7.32 16.50
CA ARG A 375 -13.11 -7.79 15.70
C ARG A 375 -14.45 -7.32 16.26
N ASP A 376 -14.68 -7.51 17.56
CA ASP A 376 -15.95 -7.21 18.20
C ASP A 376 -16.27 -5.71 18.15
N VAL A 377 -15.27 -4.86 18.39
CA VAL A 377 -15.41 -3.41 18.23
C VAL A 377 -15.70 -3.02 16.79
N LEU A 378 -15.04 -3.63 15.79
CA LEU A 378 -15.28 -3.35 14.38
C LEU A 378 -16.71 -3.72 13.97
N ILE A 379 -17.24 -4.85 14.48
CA ILE A 379 -18.65 -5.24 14.29
C ILE A 379 -19.60 -4.19 14.88
N GLU A 380 -19.34 -3.72 16.11
CA GLU A 380 -20.13 -2.64 16.73
C GLU A 380 -20.14 -1.35 15.89
N LEU A 381 -19.03 -1.07 15.19
CA LEU A 381 -18.89 0.10 14.30
C LEU A 381 -19.44 -0.13 12.88
N GLY A 382 -20.04 -1.30 12.62
CA GLY A 382 -20.70 -1.61 11.34
C GLY A 382 -19.79 -2.20 10.26
N VAL A 383 -18.56 -2.59 10.59
CA VAL A 383 -17.64 -3.26 9.66
C VAL A 383 -17.90 -4.75 9.67
N ASP A 384 -18.23 -5.32 8.49
CA ASP A 384 -18.51 -6.76 8.32
C ASP A 384 -17.33 -7.53 7.80
N LEU A 385 -16.64 -7.01 6.78
CA LEU A 385 -15.56 -7.70 6.12
C LEU A 385 -14.23 -7.40 6.82
N MET A 386 -13.49 -8.46 7.15
CA MET A 386 -12.25 -8.35 7.92
C MET A 386 -11.18 -9.28 7.38
N GLN A 387 -9.94 -8.83 7.47
CA GLN A 387 -8.74 -9.57 7.11
C GLN A 387 -7.69 -9.45 8.20
N GLY A 388 -6.98 -10.52 8.49
CA GLY A 388 -5.91 -10.52 9.49
C GLY A 388 -5.59 -11.92 10.00
N HIS A 389 -4.59 -11.99 10.88
CA HIS A 389 -4.13 -13.28 11.42
C HIS A 389 -5.20 -13.99 12.27
N LEU A 390 -6.20 -13.27 12.77
CA LEU A 390 -7.34 -13.86 13.46
C LEU A 390 -8.13 -14.82 12.55
N PHE A 391 -8.25 -14.49 11.27
CA PHE A 391 -9.03 -15.25 10.29
C PHE A 391 -8.19 -16.21 9.46
N GLY A 392 -6.90 -15.90 9.26
CA GLY A 392 -5.98 -16.76 8.54
C GLY A 392 -4.71 -16.02 8.11
N LYS A 393 -3.63 -16.78 7.99
CA LYS A 393 -2.38 -16.28 7.39
C LYS A 393 -2.38 -16.55 5.89
N PRO A 394 -1.62 -15.78 5.10
CA PRO A 394 -1.42 -16.10 3.69
C PRO A 394 -0.87 -17.52 3.51
N ALA A 395 -1.56 -18.32 2.70
CA ALA A 395 -1.21 -19.72 2.41
C ALA A 395 -1.49 -20.03 0.93
N PRO A 396 -0.89 -21.08 0.34
CA PRO A 396 -1.32 -21.58 -0.97
C PRO A 396 -2.83 -21.89 -0.97
N MET A 397 -3.50 -21.72 -2.12
CA MET A 397 -4.93 -22.03 -2.22
C MET A 397 -5.15 -23.53 -1.96
N CYS A 398 -6.00 -23.85 -0.99
CA CYS A 398 -6.38 -25.22 -0.65
C CYS A 398 -7.85 -25.44 -0.99
N ASP A 399 -8.17 -26.62 -1.52
CA ASP A 399 -9.54 -27.01 -1.94
C ASP A 399 -10.53 -27.22 -0.78
N GLU A 400 -10.07 -27.24 0.48
CA GLU A 400 -10.92 -27.50 1.66
C GLU A 400 -10.66 -26.45 2.76
N VAL A 401 -11.59 -25.52 2.91
CA VAL A 401 -11.76 -24.71 4.13
C VAL A 401 -13.06 -25.12 4.78
N THR A 402 -13.01 -26.08 5.69
CA THR A 402 -14.13 -26.38 6.61
C THR A 402 -14.01 -25.47 7.83
N PRO A 403 -14.99 -24.59 8.11
CA PRO A 403 -15.04 -23.87 9.39
C PRO A 403 -15.21 -24.89 10.51
N ARG A 404 -14.27 -24.97 11.43
CA ARG A 404 -14.50 -25.70 12.69
C ARG A 404 -15.40 -24.86 13.58
N GLU A 405 -16.57 -25.38 13.90
CA GLU A 405 -17.42 -24.84 14.96
C GLU A 405 -16.68 -24.93 16.31
N GLY A 406 -16.40 -23.78 16.92
CA GLY A 406 -15.82 -23.69 18.26
C GLY A 406 -14.59 -22.78 18.29
N GLY A 407 -14.78 -21.58 18.77
CA GLY A 407 -13.91 -20.46 19.12
C GLY A 407 -12.41 -20.66 19.35
N HIS A 408 -11.69 -21.25 18.44
CA HIS A 408 -10.22 -21.27 18.42
C HIS A 408 -9.76 -21.09 16.99
N ALA A 409 -8.64 -20.35 16.82
CA ALA A 409 -8.00 -19.98 15.58
C ALA A 409 -8.18 -21.05 14.47
N ILE A 410 -8.61 -20.61 13.28
CA ILE A 410 -8.66 -21.45 12.08
C ILE A 410 -7.22 -21.77 11.71
N VAL A 411 -6.70 -22.90 12.22
CA VAL A 411 -5.41 -23.43 11.79
C VAL A 411 -5.68 -24.23 10.54
N LEU A 412 -5.29 -23.70 9.40
CA LEU A 412 -5.19 -24.45 8.15
C LEU A 412 -4.04 -25.45 8.31
N GLU A 413 -4.35 -26.69 8.67
CA GLU A 413 -3.36 -27.78 8.58
C GLU A 413 -3.11 -28.07 7.11
N SER A 414 -1.93 -27.67 6.61
CA SER A 414 -1.48 -28.07 5.29
C SER A 414 -1.31 -29.59 5.25
N ARG A 415 -1.91 -30.27 4.27
CA ARG A 415 -1.76 -31.72 4.02
C ARG A 415 -0.33 -32.15 3.68
N ASP A 416 0.63 -31.26 3.62
CA ASP A 416 2.00 -31.53 3.11
C ASP A 416 2.94 -32.22 4.12
N ASP A 417 2.48 -32.51 5.35
CA ASP A 417 3.30 -33.26 6.32
C ASP A 417 3.23 -34.79 6.15
N ARG A 418 2.51 -35.30 5.13
CA ARG A 418 2.42 -36.75 4.88
C ARG A 418 3.35 -37.26 3.77
N MET A 419 4.15 -36.43 3.13
CA MET A 419 5.13 -36.85 2.12
C MET A 419 6.56 -36.45 2.46
N ARG A 420 6.98 -36.65 3.70
CA ARG A 420 8.41 -36.84 4.00
C ARG A 420 8.67 -38.34 4.08
N PRO A 421 9.43 -38.92 3.14
CA PRO A 421 9.93 -40.28 3.34
C PRO A 421 10.86 -40.27 4.54
N SER A 422 10.50 -41.04 5.57
CA SER A 422 11.34 -41.32 6.72
C SER A 422 12.64 -41.97 6.24
N LEU A 423 13.73 -41.22 6.29
CA LEU A 423 15.07 -41.77 6.12
C LEU A 423 15.44 -42.55 7.38
N PRO A 424 15.89 -43.80 7.25
CA PRO A 424 16.34 -44.58 8.40
C PRO A 424 17.65 -44.00 8.96
N VAL A 425 17.71 -43.88 10.28
CA VAL A 425 18.91 -43.53 11.02
C VAL A 425 19.88 -44.74 10.94
N GLU A 426 20.90 -44.66 10.11
CA GLU A 426 22.04 -45.56 10.18
C GLU A 426 23.28 -44.85 10.70
N SER A 427 23.82 -45.49 11.71
CA SER A 427 25.07 -45.20 12.43
C SER A 427 26.32 -45.18 11.54
N GLY A 428 27.10 -44.16 11.73
CA GLY A 428 28.51 -43.99 11.56
C GLY A 428 29.30 -44.85 10.60
N VAL A 429 29.76 -44.28 9.47
CA VAL A 429 31.08 -44.58 8.89
C VAL A 429 31.57 -43.35 8.11
N ARG A 430 32.77 -42.84 8.52
CA ARG A 430 33.54 -41.81 7.82
C ARG A 430 33.91 -42.30 6.42
N ARG A 431 33.47 -41.65 5.34
CA ARG A 431 34.09 -41.81 4.01
C ARG A 431 34.43 -40.45 3.39
N LYS A 432 35.71 -40.41 2.90
CA LYS A 432 36.40 -39.28 2.27
C LYS A 432 35.67 -38.78 1.04
N ARG A 433 35.42 -37.46 0.97
CA ARG A 433 34.90 -36.76 -0.21
C ARG A 433 35.93 -36.80 -1.35
N ARG A 434 35.63 -37.49 -2.45
CA ARG A 434 36.24 -37.30 -3.77
C ARG A 434 35.46 -36.23 -4.53
N ARG A 435 36.12 -35.13 -4.91
CA ARG A 435 35.60 -34.11 -5.83
C ARG A 435 35.37 -34.75 -7.20
N ARG A 436 34.13 -34.77 -7.70
CA ARG A 436 33.79 -35.00 -9.11
C ARG A 436 33.77 -33.64 -9.84
N LYS A 437 34.60 -33.53 -10.88
CA LYS A 437 34.62 -32.43 -11.85
C LYS A 437 33.38 -32.56 -12.77
N LEU A 438 32.69 -31.43 -13.01
CA LEU A 438 31.67 -31.29 -14.03
C LEU A 438 32.33 -31.27 -15.44
N PRO A 439 31.66 -31.81 -16.48
CA PRO A 439 32.13 -31.73 -17.86
C PRO A 439 31.92 -30.36 -18.48
N PRO A 440 32.74 -29.92 -19.44
CA PRO A 440 32.64 -28.60 -20.06
C PRO A 440 31.52 -28.56 -21.13
N CYS A 441 30.85 -27.40 -21.21
CA CYS A 441 29.89 -27.06 -22.28
C CYS A 441 30.65 -26.96 -23.62
N LEU A 442 30.04 -27.53 -24.66
CA LEU A 442 30.48 -27.42 -26.08
C LEU A 442 30.08 -26.07 -26.67
N PRO A 443 30.89 -25.47 -27.54
CA PRO A 443 30.58 -24.19 -28.19
C PRO A 443 29.58 -24.36 -29.31
N VAL A 444 28.66 -23.41 -29.45
CA VAL A 444 27.74 -23.26 -30.58
C VAL A 444 28.45 -22.56 -31.69
N ALA A 445 28.41 -23.18 -32.87
CA ALA A 445 28.99 -22.64 -34.11
C ALA A 445 28.14 -21.50 -34.68
N THR A 446 28.80 -20.40 -35.01
CA THR A 446 28.29 -19.31 -35.87
C THR A 446 28.54 -19.67 -37.33
N ASP A 447 27.48 -19.73 -38.15
CA ASP A 447 27.56 -19.40 -39.56
C ASP A 447 26.16 -19.35 -40.19
N GLY A 448 25.93 -18.32 -41.06
CA GLY A 448 24.87 -18.31 -42.04
C GLY A 448 24.05 -17.03 -42.15
N GLY A 449 24.45 -16.13 -43.05
CA GLY A 449 23.79 -14.88 -43.37
C GLY A 449 22.43 -15.05 -44.12
N PRO A 450 21.79 -13.93 -44.53
CA PRO A 450 20.33 -13.85 -44.70
C PRO A 450 19.87 -14.40 -46.06
N GLN A 451 18.82 -15.22 -46.04
CA GLN A 451 18.05 -15.56 -47.24
C GLN A 451 16.65 -14.96 -47.21
N ALA A 452 16.27 -14.38 -48.36
CA ALA A 452 15.04 -13.68 -48.63
C ALA A 452 13.78 -14.58 -48.55
N ALA A 453 12.68 -14.03 -48.05
CA ALA A 453 11.38 -14.66 -48.05
C ALA A 453 10.69 -14.60 -49.42
N PRO A 454 9.94 -15.63 -49.85
CA PRO A 454 9.05 -15.53 -51.01
C PRO A 454 7.67 -15.00 -50.65
N ALA A 455 7.15 -14.14 -51.53
CA ALA A 455 5.82 -13.57 -51.49
C ALA A 455 4.72 -14.64 -51.78
N TYR A 456 3.61 -14.59 -51.04
CA TYR A 456 2.37 -15.31 -51.37
C TYR A 456 1.25 -14.34 -51.77
N PRO A 457 0.42 -14.68 -52.78
CA PRO A 457 -0.59 -13.81 -53.33
C PRO A 457 -1.93 -13.88 -52.62
N GLY A 458 -2.67 -12.80 -52.72
CA GLY A 458 -3.91 -12.43 -52.08
C GLY A 458 -5.07 -13.43 -52.10
N SER A 459 -5.84 -13.35 -51.05
CA SER A 459 -7.22 -13.85 -51.01
C SER A 459 -8.15 -12.75 -50.48
N ARG A 460 -9.29 -12.59 -51.18
CA ARG A 460 -10.36 -11.61 -50.98
C ARG A 460 -11.14 -11.92 -49.70
N PRO A 461 -11.71 -10.92 -49.01
CA PRO A 461 -12.54 -11.15 -47.84
C PRO A 461 -13.95 -11.58 -48.23
N SER A 462 -14.47 -12.59 -47.50
CA SER A 462 -15.87 -13.04 -47.54
C SER A 462 -16.75 -12.23 -46.60
N PRO A 463 -18.06 -12.06 -46.85
CA PRO A 463 -18.94 -11.16 -46.10
C PRO A 463 -19.34 -11.72 -44.75
N ILE A 464 -19.34 -10.83 -43.75
CA ILE A 464 -19.72 -11.05 -42.34
C ILE A 464 -21.22 -11.23 -42.26
N LYS A 465 -21.70 -12.37 -41.70
CA LYS A 465 -23.09 -12.59 -41.24
C LYS A 465 -23.32 -11.89 -39.89
N PRO A 466 -24.49 -11.29 -39.63
CA PRO A 466 -24.77 -10.64 -38.36
C PRO A 466 -24.89 -11.66 -37.20
N ARG A 467 -24.22 -11.37 -36.09
CA ARG A 467 -24.31 -12.13 -34.83
C ARG A 467 -25.68 -11.92 -34.19
N ARG A 468 -26.27 -13.02 -33.74
CA ARG A 468 -27.46 -13.07 -32.87
C ARG A 468 -27.10 -12.40 -31.55
N GLU A 469 -27.98 -11.50 -31.07
CA GLU A 469 -27.96 -10.96 -29.72
C GLU A 469 -28.09 -12.12 -28.70
N LEU A 470 -27.09 -12.27 -27.85
CA LEU A 470 -27.19 -13.10 -26.64
C LEU A 470 -27.88 -12.26 -25.57
N ILE A 471 -29.12 -12.65 -25.25
CA ILE A 471 -29.84 -12.18 -24.07
C ILE A 471 -29.14 -12.75 -22.84
N ILE A 472 -28.43 -11.91 -22.09
CA ILE A 472 -27.83 -12.25 -20.81
C ILE A 472 -28.93 -12.25 -19.74
N PRO A 473 -29.13 -13.34 -18.96
CA PRO A 473 -30.08 -13.32 -17.85
C PRO A 473 -29.64 -12.30 -16.79
N SER A 474 -30.55 -11.41 -16.41
CA SER A 474 -30.41 -10.30 -15.46
C SER A 474 -30.22 -10.71 -13.99
N ALA A 475 -29.64 -11.86 -13.68
CA ALA A 475 -29.55 -12.36 -12.30
C ALA A 475 -28.26 -12.00 -11.53
N ALA A 476 -27.24 -11.41 -12.20
CA ALA A 476 -25.97 -11.11 -11.54
C ALA A 476 -25.84 -9.63 -11.08
N ALA A 477 -26.79 -8.77 -11.39
CA ALA A 477 -26.70 -7.33 -11.12
C ALA A 477 -27.08 -6.90 -9.69
N ASN A 478 -27.64 -7.79 -8.86
CA ASN A 478 -28.24 -7.41 -7.58
C ASN A 478 -27.44 -7.82 -6.32
N PHE A 479 -26.22 -8.32 -6.44
CA PHE A 479 -25.49 -8.78 -5.25
C PHE A 479 -24.75 -7.66 -4.49
N TRP A 480 -24.64 -6.47 -5.09
CA TRP A 480 -24.10 -5.26 -4.47
C TRP A 480 -25.18 -4.17 -4.26
N ALA A 481 -26.45 -4.53 -4.29
CA ALA A 481 -27.50 -3.63 -3.83
C ALA A 481 -27.37 -3.46 -2.31
N PRO A 482 -27.63 -2.24 -1.77
CA PRO A 482 -27.54 -2.00 -0.33
C PRO A 482 -28.42 -3.04 0.39
N LEU A 483 -27.88 -3.62 1.46
CA LEU A 483 -28.63 -4.47 2.37
C LEU A 483 -29.79 -3.64 2.91
N GLY A 484 -30.96 -3.81 2.29
CA GLY A 484 -32.16 -3.10 2.63
C GLY A 484 -32.47 -3.22 4.11
N ILE A 485 -32.37 -2.14 4.85
CA ILE A 485 -33.08 -1.96 6.09
C ILE A 485 -34.51 -1.67 5.69
N GLY A 486 -35.32 -2.73 5.61
CA GLY A 486 -36.76 -2.61 5.50
C GLY A 486 -37.29 -2.00 6.79
N VAL A 487 -38.07 -0.95 6.64
CA VAL A 487 -38.92 -0.34 7.67
C VAL A 487 -39.92 -1.36 8.21
#